data_1c21d56503f97d234104e3fbff702c00
#
_entry.id   1c21d56503f97d234104e3fbff702c00
#
_cell.length_a   1.000
_cell.length_b   1.000
_cell.length_c   1.000
_cell.angle_alpha   90.00
_cell.angle_beta   90.00
_cell.angle_gamma   90.00
#
_symmetry.space_group_name_H-M   'P 1'
#
loop_
_entity.id
_entity.type
_entity.pdbx_description
1 polymer ?
#
loop_
_entity_poly.entity_id
_entity_poly.type
_entity_poly.pdbx_seq_one_letter_code
_entity_poly.pdbx_strand_id
1 'polypeptide(L)'
;MFENIREDWQTHGRKLSCQGLWAMAVYRFGNWRYRIRNRVVRAPFSMLYKLLKVFSEILTGIELPCEATLGSRFRIDHFGGIVISGDAVFGDDCVIRNGVTVGLRHTGHRGAPVIGNRVDIGAGAKVLGSIRIGDDVAIGANAVVITDVPSQSIAVGVPAKIRPRRAAVTDAEPLL
;
A
#
# COMPACT_ATOMS: atom_id res chain seq x y z
N MET A 1 -3.07 -2.22 18.52
CA MET A 1 -4.17 -1.60 17.74
C MET A 1 -4.18 -0.09 17.87
N PHE A 2 -4.29 0.47 19.08
CA PHE A 2 -4.40 1.92 19.28
C PHE A 2 -3.18 2.72 18.83
N GLU A 3 -1.96 2.21 19.03
CA GLU A 3 -0.73 2.85 18.56
C GLU A 3 -0.71 3.00 17.03
N ASN A 4 -1.03 1.93 16.31
CA ASN A 4 -1.06 1.96 14.84
C ASN A 4 -2.14 2.91 14.31
N ILE A 5 -3.31 2.98 14.96
CA ILE A 5 -4.39 3.94 14.57
C ILE A 5 -3.92 5.38 14.78
N ARG A 6 -3.19 5.65 15.86
CA ARG A 6 -2.63 6.98 16.12
C ARG A 6 -1.57 7.36 15.08
N GLU A 7 -0.71 6.43 14.70
CA GLU A 7 0.25 6.61 13.61
C GLU A 7 -0.45 6.86 12.27
N ASP A 8 -1.41 6.00 11.92
CA ASP A 8 -2.18 6.15 10.67
C ASP A 8 -2.87 7.52 10.61
N TRP A 9 -3.43 8.00 11.74
CA TRP A 9 -4.03 9.32 11.86
C TRP A 9 -3.02 10.45 11.59
N GLN A 10 -1.82 10.36 12.15
CA GLN A 10 -0.75 11.33 11.95
C GLN A 10 -0.25 11.31 10.50
N THR A 11 -0.02 10.13 9.95
CA THR A 11 0.47 9.91 8.59
C THR A 11 -0.48 10.45 7.52
N HIS A 12 -1.80 10.39 7.77
CA HIS A 12 -2.82 10.93 6.87
C HIS A 12 -3.22 12.39 7.20
N GLY A 13 -2.30 13.14 7.83
CA GLY A 13 -2.45 14.60 8.03
C GLY A 13 -3.54 15.00 9.03
N ARG A 14 -3.97 14.08 9.92
CA ARG A 14 -4.99 14.30 10.95
C ARG A 14 -6.35 14.76 10.39
N LYS A 15 -6.71 14.32 9.18
CA LYS A 15 -7.95 14.70 8.51
C LYS A 15 -8.90 13.51 8.40
N LEU A 16 -10.11 13.61 8.96
CA LEU A 16 -11.17 12.62 8.82
C LEU A 16 -11.69 12.51 7.37
N SER A 17 -11.47 13.52 6.55
CA SER A 17 -11.84 13.52 5.13
C SER A 17 -10.92 12.68 4.25
N CYS A 18 -9.87 12.08 4.83
CA CYS A 18 -8.94 11.24 4.09
C CYS A 18 -9.48 9.81 3.98
N GLN A 19 -9.91 9.40 2.79
CA GLN A 19 -10.45 8.07 2.54
C GLN A 19 -9.42 6.95 2.77
N GLY A 20 -8.14 7.24 2.53
CA GLY A 20 -7.06 6.32 2.86
C GLY A 20 -7.04 5.94 4.35
N LEU A 21 -7.34 6.89 5.23
CA LEU A 21 -7.47 6.63 6.67
C LEU A 21 -8.61 5.66 6.99
N TRP A 22 -9.74 5.74 6.28
CA TRP A 22 -10.88 4.83 6.49
C TRP A 22 -10.51 3.40 6.08
N ALA A 23 -9.87 3.24 4.92
CA ALA A 23 -9.37 1.94 4.47
C ALA A 23 -8.37 1.35 5.47
N MET A 24 -7.45 2.17 5.99
CA MET A 24 -6.48 1.75 7.02
C MET A 24 -7.17 1.36 8.33
N ALA A 25 -8.20 2.07 8.77
CA ALA A 25 -8.95 1.72 9.98
C ALA A 25 -9.64 0.35 9.84
N VAL A 26 -10.28 0.08 8.70
CA VAL A 26 -10.89 -1.23 8.41
C VAL A 26 -9.83 -2.33 8.33
N TYR A 27 -8.70 -2.09 7.67
CA TYR A 27 -7.56 -2.98 7.62
C TYR A 27 -7.04 -3.32 9.03
N ARG A 28 -6.78 -2.32 9.88
CA ARG A 28 -6.30 -2.52 11.26
C ARG A 28 -7.30 -3.30 12.12
N PHE A 29 -8.61 -3.04 11.95
CA PHE A 29 -9.66 -3.82 12.61
C PHE A 29 -9.65 -5.28 12.15
N GLY A 30 -9.50 -5.51 10.84
CA GLY A 30 -9.37 -6.84 10.26
C GLY A 30 -8.19 -7.62 10.84
N ASN A 31 -7.03 -6.98 10.95
CA ASN A 31 -5.84 -7.58 11.56
C ASN A 31 -6.03 -7.87 13.06
N TRP A 32 -6.61 -6.91 13.78
CA TRP A 32 -6.84 -7.07 15.22
C TRP A 32 -7.71 -8.29 15.55
N ARG A 33 -8.75 -8.56 14.77
CA ARG A 33 -9.66 -9.70 15.02
C ARG A 33 -8.95 -11.05 15.04
N TYR A 34 -7.82 -11.20 14.32
CA TYR A 34 -7.03 -12.44 14.34
C TYR A 34 -6.34 -12.71 15.68
N ARG A 35 -6.20 -11.70 16.55
CA ARG A 35 -5.69 -11.88 17.92
C ARG A 35 -6.69 -12.63 18.81
N ILE A 36 -7.98 -12.69 18.42
CA ILE A 36 -9.00 -13.43 19.13
C ILE A 36 -8.88 -14.91 18.73
N ARG A 37 -8.29 -15.72 19.63
CA ARG A 37 -8.01 -17.15 19.37
C ARG A 37 -9.27 -17.99 19.25
N ASN A 38 -10.31 -17.69 20.06
CA ASN A 38 -11.57 -18.43 20.05
C ASN A 38 -12.37 -18.06 18.80
N ARG A 39 -12.64 -19.07 17.95
CA ARG A 39 -13.37 -18.89 16.68
C ARG A 39 -14.80 -18.41 16.86
N VAL A 40 -15.49 -18.87 17.92
CA VAL A 40 -16.88 -18.48 18.20
C VAL A 40 -16.94 -17.01 18.58
N VAL A 41 -16.05 -16.57 19.49
CA VAL A 41 -15.95 -15.16 19.88
C VAL A 41 -15.53 -14.26 18.70
N ARG A 42 -14.67 -14.77 17.81
CA ARG A 42 -14.21 -14.04 16.64
C ARG A 42 -15.26 -13.92 15.53
N ALA A 43 -16.23 -14.86 15.46
CA ALA A 43 -17.21 -14.90 14.36
C ALA A 43 -17.98 -13.59 14.15
N PRO A 44 -18.56 -12.93 15.18
CA PRO A 44 -19.28 -11.67 15.00
C PRO A 44 -18.34 -10.54 14.50
N PHE A 45 -17.11 -10.47 14.99
CA PHE A 45 -16.13 -9.48 14.51
C PHE A 45 -15.72 -9.74 13.06
N SER A 46 -15.67 -11.01 12.65
CA SER A 46 -15.38 -11.37 11.26
C SER A 46 -16.52 -10.99 10.31
N MET A 47 -17.75 -11.12 10.77
CA MET A 47 -18.92 -10.68 10.00
C MET A 47 -18.94 -9.15 9.87
N LEU A 48 -18.71 -8.45 10.97
CA LEU A 48 -18.61 -6.98 10.98
C LEU A 48 -17.48 -6.50 10.06
N TYR A 49 -16.29 -7.16 10.12
CA TYR A 49 -15.19 -6.82 9.22
C TYR A 49 -15.58 -6.95 7.75
N LYS A 50 -16.26 -8.05 7.36
CA LYS A 50 -16.71 -8.24 5.98
C LYS A 50 -17.64 -7.13 5.51
N LEU A 51 -18.58 -6.70 6.36
CA LEU A 51 -19.48 -5.60 6.06
C LEU A 51 -18.73 -4.29 5.91
N LEU A 52 -17.85 -3.95 6.87
CA LEU A 52 -17.06 -2.73 6.84
C LEU A 52 -16.11 -2.71 5.63
N LYS A 53 -15.52 -3.87 5.26
CA LYS A 53 -14.66 -4.01 4.09
C LYS A 53 -15.43 -3.67 2.81
N VAL A 54 -16.56 -4.31 2.57
CA VAL A 54 -17.40 -4.05 1.37
C VAL A 54 -17.84 -2.59 1.33
N PHE A 55 -18.29 -2.04 2.46
CA PHE A 55 -18.70 -0.64 2.53
C PHE A 55 -17.55 0.34 2.24
N SER A 56 -16.36 0.08 2.82
CA SER A 56 -15.16 0.86 2.56
C SER A 56 -14.75 0.80 1.08
N GLU A 57 -14.77 -0.40 0.49
CA GLU A 57 -14.42 -0.59 -0.93
C GLU A 57 -15.36 0.16 -1.87
N ILE A 58 -16.67 0.13 -1.60
CA ILE A 58 -17.68 0.88 -2.40
C ILE A 58 -17.46 2.38 -2.27
N LEU A 59 -17.20 2.89 -1.07
CA LEU A 59 -17.07 4.33 -0.82
C LEU A 59 -15.73 4.90 -1.29
N THR A 60 -14.65 4.11 -1.17
CA THR A 60 -13.30 4.61 -1.41
C THR A 60 -12.67 4.10 -2.69
N GLY A 61 -13.17 3.00 -3.25
CA GLY A 61 -12.52 2.30 -4.35
C GLY A 61 -11.14 1.75 -3.98
N ILE A 62 -10.91 1.43 -2.68
CA ILE A 62 -9.65 0.88 -2.16
C ILE A 62 -9.89 -0.56 -1.71
N GLU A 63 -9.37 -1.51 -2.46
CA GLU A 63 -9.34 -2.92 -2.07
C GLU A 63 -8.04 -3.19 -1.30
N LEU A 64 -8.16 -3.25 0.03
CA LEU A 64 -7.06 -3.50 0.96
C LEU A 64 -7.45 -4.63 1.92
N PRO A 65 -7.14 -5.89 1.59
CA PRO A 65 -7.44 -7.03 2.45
C PRO A 65 -6.53 -7.01 3.70
N CYS A 66 -7.08 -7.41 4.84
CA CYS A 66 -6.32 -7.45 6.09
C CYS A 66 -5.26 -8.56 6.13
N GLU A 67 -5.22 -9.42 5.13
CA GLU A 67 -4.21 -10.45 4.93
C GLU A 67 -2.88 -9.88 4.41
N ALA A 68 -2.91 -8.75 3.71
CA ALA A 68 -1.70 -8.04 3.29
C ALA A 68 -0.87 -7.61 4.52
N THR A 69 0.43 -7.62 4.39
CA THR A 69 1.34 -7.13 5.44
C THR A 69 1.75 -5.69 5.13
N LEU A 70 1.39 -4.77 6.01
CA LEU A 70 1.78 -3.37 5.89
C LEU A 70 2.65 -2.97 7.09
N GLY A 71 3.76 -2.34 6.81
CA GLY A 71 4.63 -1.73 7.81
C GLY A 71 3.99 -0.51 8.49
N SER A 72 4.78 0.16 9.31
CA SER A 72 4.39 1.39 10.01
C SER A 72 4.35 2.57 9.03
N ARG A 73 3.52 3.56 9.34
CA ARG A 73 3.42 4.83 8.58
C ARG A 73 3.11 4.63 7.09
N PHE A 74 2.37 3.55 6.75
CA PHE A 74 1.87 3.33 5.40
C PHE A 74 0.85 4.41 5.04
N ARG A 75 1.03 5.07 3.90
CA ARG A 75 0.19 6.20 3.48
C ARG A 75 -0.49 5.94 2.15
N ILE A 76 -1.77 6.26 2.11
CA ILE A 76 -2.59 6.23 0.89
C ILE A 76 -2.96 7.67 0.55
N ASP A 77 -2.30 8.23 -0.47
CA ASP A 77 -2.61 9.54 -1.01
C ASP A 77 -3.59 9.39 -2.17
N HIS A 78 -4.71 10.09 -2.06
CA HIS A 78 -5.83 9.97 -2.98
C HIS A 78 -6.51 8.59 -2.92
N PHE A 79 -7.74 8.51 -3.34
CA PHE A 79 -8.54 7.29 -3.32
C PHE A 79 -8.97 6.90 -4.74
N GLY A 80 -9.51 5.68 -4.86
CA GLY A 80 -10.05 5.16 -6.10
C GLY A 80 -9.10 4.29 -6.90
N GLY A 81 -9.61 3.12 -7.28
CA GLY A 81 -8.93 2.16 -8.15
C GLY A 81 -7.68 1.53 -7.55
N ILE A 82 -7.52 1.54 -6.23
CA ILE A 82 -6.39 0.86 -5.55
C ILE A 82 -6.76 -0.59 -5.30
N VAL A 83 -5.90 -1.51 -5.74
CA VAL A 83 -6.07 -2.95 -5.52
C VAL A 83 -4.77 -3.54 -4.99
N ILE A 84 -4.83 -4.09 -3.78
CA ILE A 84 -3.68 -4.75 -3.14
C ILE A 84 -4.01 -6.21 -2.88
N SER A 85 -3.12 -7.11 -3.31
CA SER A 85 -3.23 -8.54 -3.01
C SER A 85 -3.03 -8.81 -1.52
N GLY A 86 -3.77 -9.78 -0.98
CA GLY A 86 -3.60 -10.24 0.40
C GLY A 86 -2.22 -10.84 0.71
N ASP A 87 -1.49 -11.29 -0.32
CA ASP A 87 -0.13 -11.83 -0.18
C ASP A 87 0.96 -10.75 -0.30
N ALA A 88 0.60 -9.48 -0.56
CA ALA A 88 1.56 -8.41 -0.71
C ALA A 88 2.17 -8.01 0.64
N VAL A 89 3.47 -7.71 0.62
CA VAL A 89 4.23 -7.27 1.80
C VAL A 89 4.83 -5.89 1.52
N PHE A 90 4.61 -4.96 2.44
CA PHE A 90 5.20 -3.63 2.40
C PHE A 90 5.98 -3.38 3.69
N GLY A 91 7.14 -2.76 3.54
CA GLY A 91 7.92 -2.21 4.65
C GLY A 91 7.33 -0.91 5.20
N ASP A 92 8.13 -0.22 6.00
CA ASP A 92 7.76 1.03 6.65
C ASP A 92 7.81 2.23 5.70
N ASP A 93 7.05 3.27 6.02
CA ASP A 93 7.08 4.57 5.32
C ASP A 93 6.74 4.51 3.83
N CYS A 94 5.98 3.51 3.41
CA CYS A 94 5.57 3.41 2.02
C CYS A 94 4.38 4.31 1.70
N VAL A 95 4.37 4.84 0.49
CA VAL A 95 3.30 5.70 -0.03
C VAL A 95 2.75 5.13 -1.31
N ILE A 96 1.44 5.03 -1.42
CA ILE A 96 0.75 4.67 -2.65
C ILE A 96 -0.30 5.72 -3.02
N ARG A 97 -0.67 5.77 -4.29
CA ARG A 97 -1.66 6.72 -4.81
C ARG A 97 -2.79 6.02 -5.54
N ASN A 98 -3.80 6.78 -5.94
CA ASN A 98 -4.93 6.26 -6.69
C ASN A 98 -4.51 5.43 -7.91
N GLY A 99 -5.32 4.44 -8.26
CA GLY A 99 -5.12 3.58 -9.43
C GLY A 99 -3.96 2.58 -9.31
N VAL A 100 -3.27 2.51 -8.16
CA VAL A 100 -2.18 1.56 -7.94
C VAL A 100 -2.71 0.13 -7.84
N THR A 101 -2.06 -0.80 -8.52
CA THR A 101 -2.31 -2.24 -8.34
C THR A 101 -1.03 -2.94 -7.90
N VAL A 102 -1.11 -3.67 -6.78
CA VAL A 102 -0.01 -4.51 -6.29
C VAL A 102 -0.53 -5.94 -6.12
N GLY A 103 -0.05 -6.86 -6.94
CA GLY A 103 -0.61 -8.21 -6.89
C GLY A 103 0.00 -9.21 -7.86
N LEU A 104 -0.81 -10.21 -8.22
CA LEU A 104 -0.41 -11.31 -9.08
C LEU A 104 -0.21 -10.81 -10.53
N ARG A 105 0.76 -11.40 -11.22
CA ARG A 105 0.98 -11.15 -12.64
C ARG A 105 0.00 -11.91 -13.53
N HIS A 106 -0.34 -13.14 -13.15
CA HIS A 106 -1.25 -14.01 -13.90
C HIS A 106 -2.13 -14.81 -12.94
N THR A 107 -3.35 -15.09 -13.34
CA THR A 107 -4.26 -15.99 -12.61
C THR A 107 -3.63 -17.38 -12.50
N GLY A 108 -3.62 -17.95 -11.28
CA GLY A 108 -3.05 -19.28 -11.03
C GLY A 108 -1.56 -19.28 -10.65
N HIS A 109 -0.81 -18.20 -10.81
CA HIS A 109 0.54 -18.05 -10.27
C HIS A 109 0.48 -17.49 -8.85
N ARG A 110 1.08 -18.18 -7.90
CA ARG A 110 1.21 -17.70 -6.52
C ARG A 110 2.40 -16.73 -6.44
N GLY A 111 2.25 -15.70 -5.65
CA GLY A 111 3.28 -14.75 -5.29
C GLY A 111 2.91 -13.32 -5.64
N ALA A 112 2.91 -12.49 -4.62
CA ALA A 112 2.72 -11.05 -4.72
C ALA A 112 4.05 -10.34 -4.44
N PRO A 113 4.15 -9.04 -4.77
CA PRO A 113 5.35 -8.27 -4.53
C PRO A 113 5.72 -8.17 -3.05
N VAL A 114 7.03 -8.23 -2.78
CA VAL A 114 7.62 -7.86 -1.49
C VAL A 114 8.32 -6.51 -1.67
N ILE A 115 7.82 -5.51 -0.98
CA ILE A 115 8.20 -4.11 -1.13
C ILE A 115 8.93 -3.69 0.14
N GLY A 116 10.11 -3.10 -0.01
CA GLY A 116 10.94 -2.59 1.07
C GLY A 116 10.39 -1.33 1.73
N ASN A 117 11.28 -0.61 2.42
CA ASN A 117 10.93 0.58 3.18
C ASN A 117 11.03 1.85 2.31
N ARG A 118 10.28 2.89 2.66
CA ARG A 118 10.33 4.22 2.03
C ARG A 118 10.13 4.18 0.51
N VAL A 119 9.26 3.26 0.06
CA VAL A 119 8.91 3.13 -1.36
C VAL A 119 7.76 4.05 -1.70
N ASP A 120 7.94 4.86 -2.73
CA ASP A 120 6.94 5.79 -3.26
C ASP A 120 6.37 5.25 -4.58
N ILE A 121 5.08 4.90 -4.59
CA ILE A 121 4.40 4.33 -5.76
C ILE A 121 3.47 5.38 -6.37
N GLY A 122 3.83 5.83 -7.55
CA GLY A 122 3.09 6.83 -8.33
C GLY A 122 1.70 6.36 -8.73
N ALA A 123 0.82 7.34 -8.99
CA ALA A 123 -0.57 7.08 -9.37
C ALA A 123 -0.65 6.17 -10.62
N GLY A 124 -1.58 5.23 -10.60
CA GLY A 124 -1.81 4.31 -11.72
C GLY A 124 -0.76 3.21 -11.90
N ALA A 125 0.31 3.18 -11.13
CA ALA A 125 1.37 2.18 -11.27
C ALA A 125 0.87 0.75 -10.99
N LYS A 126 1.45 -0.21 -11.69
CA LYS A 126 1.17 -1.65 -11.55
C LYS A 126 2.44 -2.38 -11.14
N VAL A 127 2.44 -3.01 -9.97
CA VAL A 127 3.55 -3.79 -9.44
C VAL A 127 3.08 -5.24 -9.35
N LEU A 128 3.56 -6.08 -10.26
CA LEU A 128 2.92 -7.36 -10.52
C LEU A 128 3.91 -8.54 -10.49
N GLY A 129 3.49 -9.59 -9.80
CA GLY A 129 4.21 -10.87 -9.72
C GLY A 129 5.03 -11.03 -8.43
N SER A 130 5.69 -12.17 -8.32
CA SER A 130 6.58 -12.48 -7.18
C SER A 130 7.92 -11.79 -7.36
N ILE A 131 7.92 -10.46 -7.20
CA ILE A 131 9.08 -9.59 -7.38
C ILE A 131 9.47 -8.89 -6.08
N ARG A 132 10.71 -8.43 -6.01
CA ARG A 132 11.24 -7.68 -4.88
C ARG A 132 11.54 -6.24 -5.27
N ILE A 133 11.00 -5.33 -4.50
CA ILE A 133 11.28 -3.90 -4.61
C ILE A 133 12.12 -3.52 -3.40
N GLY A 134 13.32 -3.02 -3.62
CA GLY A 134 14.23 -2.61 -2.55
C GLY A 134 13.77 -1.34 -1.82
N ASP A 135 14.56 -0.92 -0.84
CA ASP A 135 14.31 0.30 -0.08
C ASP A 135 14.57 1.57 -0.90
N ASP A 136 13.90 2.66 -0.56
CA ASP A 136 14.11 3.98 -1.17
C ASP A 136 13.83 4.00 -2.69
N VAL A 137 12.95 3.13 -3.17
CA VAL A 137 12.56 3.08 -4.58
C VAL A 137 11.43 4.06 -4.87
N ALA A 138 11.53 4.74 -6.01
CA ALA A 138 10.43 5.53 -6.58
C ALA A 138 9.89 4.84 -7.84
N ILE A 139 8.60 4.52 -7.85
CA ILE A 139 7.89 3.98 -9.01
C ILE A 139 7.07 5.12 -9.63
N GLY A 140 7.37 5.45 -10.87
CA GLY A 140 6.71 6.53 -11.58
C GLY A 140 5.22 6.25 -11.86
N ALA A 141 4.46 7.32 -12.05
CA ALA A 141 3.05 7.21 -12.40
C ALA A 141 2.86 6.36 -13.67
N ASN A 142 1.82 5.49 -13.64
CA ASN A 142 1.49 4.54 -14.72
C ASN A 142 2.61 3.56 -15.10
N ALA A 143 3.66 3.43 -14.31
CA ALA A 143 4.69 2.43 -14.58
C ALA A 143 4.18 1.00 -14.36
N VAL A 144 4.65 0.05 -15.17
CA VAL A 144 4.35 -1.38 -15.04
C VAL A 144 5.61 -2.13 -14.65
N VAL A 145 5.73 -2.45 -13.37
CA VAL A 145 6.88 -3.13 -12.78
C VAL A 145 6.59 -4.62 -12.69
N ILE A 146 7.38 -5.43 -13.39
CA ILE A 146 7.24 -6.89 -13.49
C ILE A 146 8.55 -7.65 -13.25
N THR A 147 9.56 -6.93 -12.79
CA THR A 147 10.90 -7.46 -12.43
C THR A 147 11.37 -6.81 -11.14
N ASP A 148 12.34 -7.44 -10.49
CA ASP A 148 12.94 -6.91 -9.27
C ASP A 148 13.54 -5.51 -9.50
N VAL A 149 13.43 -4.66 -8.48
CA VAL A 149 13.97 -3.29 -8.49
C VAL A 149 14.93 -3.14 -7.31
N PRO A 150 16.22 -2.89 -7.55
CA PRO A 150 17.18 -2.71 -6.46
C PRO A 150 16.88 -1.42 -5.67
N SER A 151 17.37 -1.39 -4.42
CA SER A 151 17.25 -0.21 -3.57
C SER A 151 17.82 1.05 -4.24
N GLN A 152 17.31 2.22 -3.81
CA GLN A 152 17.74 3.53 -4.30
C GLN A 152 17.63 3.66 -5.84
N SER A 153 16.53 3.17 -6.39
CA SER A 153 16.27 3.20 -7.84
C SER A 153 14.95 3.89 -8.18
N ILE A 154 14.83 4.26 -9.43
CA ILE A 154 13.59 4.76 -10.03
C ILE A 154 13.16 3.76 -11.11
N ALA A 155 11.89 3.35 -11.08
CA ALA A 155 11.27 2.49 -12.08
C ALA A 155 10.18 3.26 -12.84
N VAL A 156 10.34 3.46 -14.16
CA VAL A 156 9.41 4.26 -14.97
C VAL A 156 9.13 3.61 -16.33
N GLY A 157 7.92 3.76 -16.83
CA GLY A 157 7.50 3.30 -18.16
C GLY A 157 6.79 1.95 -18.15
N VAL A 158 6.44 1.46 -19.37
CA VAL A 158 5.66 0.22 -19.61
C VAL A 158 6.37 -0.60 -20.71
N PRO A 159 7.03 -1.73 -20.38
CA PRO A 159 7.43 -2.15 -19.02
C PRO A 159 8.42 -1.17 -18.38
N ALA A 160 8.47 -1.16 -17.05
CA ALA A 160 9.31 -0.21 -16.34
C ALA A 160 10.80 -0.42 -16.62
N LYS A 161 11.50 0.67 -16.90
CA LYS A 161 12.96 0.73 -16.98
C LYS A 161 13.49 1.23 -15.65
N ILE A 162 14.48 0.51 -15.12
CA ILE A 162 15.09 0.79 -13.82
C ILE A 162 16.32 1.68 -14.03
N ARG A 163 16.45 2.73 -13.22
CA ARG A 163 17.59 3.64 -13.20
C ARG A 163 18.00 3.93 -11.76
N PRO A 164 19.28 4.15 -11.47
CA PRO A 164 19.71 4.62 -10.15
C PRO A 164 18.99 5.93 -9.81
N ARG A 165 18.53 6.06 -8.57
CA ARG A 165 17.98 7.31 -8.05
C ARG A 165 19.17 8.23 -7.75
N ARG A 166 19.35 9.31 -8.51
CA ARG A 166 20.31 10.35 -8.17
C ARG A 166 19.89 10.93 -6.81
N ALA A 167 20.85 11.15 -5.91
CA ALA A 167 20.59 11.93 -4.71
C ALA A 167 19.89 13.23 -5.11
N ALA A 168 18.83 13.59 -4.40
CA ALA A 168 18.18 14.86 -4.65
C ALA A 168 19.26 15.95 -4.55
N VAL A 169 19.51 16.63 -5.66
CA VAL A 169 20.23 17.89 -5.62
C VAL A 169 19.33 18.79 -4.76
N THR A 170 19.82 19.20 -3.62
CA THR A 170 19.14 20.19 -2.78
C THR A 170 19.26 21.53 -3.51
N ASP A 171 18.41 21.72 -4.51
CA ASP A 171 18.19 23.02 -5.12
C ASP A 171 17.36 23.87 -4.14
N ALA A 172 18.02 24.29 -3.09
CA ALA A 172 17.60 25.42 -2.29
C ALA A 172 18.12 26.70 -2.97
N GLU A 173 17.65 27.00 -4.17
CA GLU A 173 17.67 28.38 -4.64
C GLU A 173 16.28 28.98 -4.39
N PRO A 174 16.19 30.03 -3.58
CA PRO A 174 14.95 30.77 -3.46
C PRO A 174 14.67 31.46 -4.80
N LEU A 175 13.53 31.11 -5.39
CA LEU A 175 12.98 31.96 -6.46
C LEU A 175 12.70 33.32 -5.91
N LEU A 176 13.52 34.29 -6.33
CA LEU A 176 13.30 35.74 -6.15
C LEU A 176 12.07 36.18 -6.95
#